data_afef894bd15858b21f11ca0114aadff7
#
_entry.id   afef894bd15858b21f11ca0114aadff7
#
_cell.length_a   1.000
_cell.length_b   1.000
_cell.length_c   1.000
_cell.angle_alpha   90.00
_cell.angle_beta   90.00
_cell.angle_gamma   90.00
#
_symmetry.space_group_name_H-M   'P 1'
#
loop_
_entity.id
_entity.type
_entity.pdbx_description
1 polymer ?
#
loop_
_entity_poly.entity_id
_entity_poly.type
_entity_poly.pdbx_seq_one_letter_code
_entity_poly.pdbx_strand_id
1 'polypeptide(L)'
;MTTPLVITVISADKPGLVESRAQVINRHGGNWLESRMARMAGQFAGILRVDVANDQLEALRIDLDGLSAQGINVQVAISGQADEPQQRTLQLTLVANDRAGIVHEVSRVLASHGVNVESLETECTPAPMSADLLFKARALLGVYPQTDLDALRDALENLTDDLMVELQDAD
;
A
#
# COMPACT_ATOMS: atom_id res chain seq x y z
N MET A 1 -5.60 28.71 -0.60
CA MET A 1 -6.05 27.36 -1.05
C MET A 1 -4.87 26.42 -1.06
N THR A 2 -5.10 25.19 -0.72
CA THR A 2 -4.08 24.15 -0.68
C THR A 2 -4.37 23.08 -1.74
N THR A 3 -3.30 22.41 -2.18
CA THR A 3 -3.39 21.28 -3.10
C THR A 3 -2.95 20.02 -2.36
N PRO A 4 -3.78 18.97 -2.35
CA PRO A 4 -3.38 17.69 -1.79
C PRO A 4 -2.43 16.96 -2.76
N LEU A 5 -1.32 16.47 -2.22
CA LEU A 5 -0.31 15.72 -2.96
C LEU A 5 -0.16 14.33 -2.37
N VAL A 6 0.04 13.36 -3.25
CA VAL A 6 0.55 12.04 -2.89
C VAL A 6 1.98 11.93 -3.39
N ILE A 7 2.90 11.67 -2.48
CA ILE A 7 4.32 11.59 -2.76
C ILE A 7 4.78 10.15 -2.53
N THR A 8 5.43 9.58 -3.53
CA THR A 8 6.05 8.26 -3.45
C THR A 8 7.56 8.42 -3.36
N VAL A 9 8.18 7.73 -2.42
CA VAL A 9 9.62 7.81 -2.19
C VAL A 9 10.25 6.42 -2.12
N ILE A 10 11.45 6.30 -2.64
CA ILE A 10 12.29 5.11 -2.48
C ILE A 10 13.76 5.52 -2.43
N SER A 11 14.51 4.92 -1.52
CA SER A 11 15.97 5.14 -1.38
C SER A 11 16.61 3.95 -0.67
N ALA A 12 17.94 3.84 -0.77
CA ALA A 12 18.69 2.95 0.10
C ALA A 12 18.45 3.34 1.56
N ASP A 13 18.28 2.35 2.44
CA ASP A 13 18.00 2.59 3.84
C ASP A 13 19.22 3.16 4.57
N LYS A 14 19.01 4.30 5.23
CA LYS A 14 20.03 4.97 6.07
C LYS A 14 19.33 5.89 7.08
N PRO A 15 19.97 6.21 8.21
CA PRO A 15 19.42 7.17 9.16
C PRO A 15 19.12 8.54 8.55
N GLY A 16 18.07 9.18 9.04
CA GLY A 16 17.72 10.57 8.67
C GLY A 16 16.85 10.70 7.42
N LEU A 17 16.40 9.61 6.80
CA LEU A 17 15.60 9.67 5.57
C LEU A 17 14.25 10.35 5.78
N VAL A 18 13.54 10.04 6.86
CA VAL A 18 12.25 10.66 7.18
C VAL A 18 12.44 12.14 7.52
N GLU A 19 13.47 12.44 8.29
CA GLU A 19 13.80 13.83 8.66
C GLU A 19 14.10 14.69 7.44
N SER A 20 14.89 14.21 6.49
CA SER A 20 15.23 14.94 5.26
C SER A 20 13.99 15.32 4.46
N ARG A 21 13.04 14.40 4.34
CA ARG A 21 11.77 14.64 3.62
C ARG A 21 10.86 15.59 4.37
N ALA A 22 10.74 15.40 5.68
CA ALA A 22 9.95 16.28 6.54
C ALA A 22 10.49 17.71 6.51
N GLN A 23 11.80 17.88 6.47
CA GLN A 23 12.44 19.17 6.38
C GLN A 23 12.09 19.90 5.07
N VAL A 24 12.15 19.20 3.93
CA VAL A 24 11.78 19.79 2.63
C VAL A 24 10.31 20.22 2.64
N ILE A 25 9.42 19.34 3.08
CA ILE A 25 7.98 19.62 3.15
C ILE A 25 7.70 20.81 4.07
N ASN A 26 8.30 20.83 5.24
CA ASN A 26 8.12 21.89 6.22
C ASN A 26 8.63 23.26 5.72
N ARG A 27 9.74 23.26 4.97
CA ARG A 27 10.31 24.48 4.39
C ARG A 27 9.33 25.21 3.48
N HIS A 28 8.46 24.48 2.81
CA HIS A 28 7.43 25.00 1.91
C HIS A 28 6.05 25.13 2.57
N GLY A 29 6.00 25.05 3.91
CA GLY A 29 4.75 25.15 4.65
C GLY A 29 3.80 23.98 4.40
N GLY A 30 4.30 22.86 3.91
CA GLY A 30 3.50 21.66 3.68
C GLY A 30 3.11 20.99 4.99
N ASN A 31 1.91 20.48 5.04
CA ASN A 31 1.41 19.72 6.18
C ASN A 31 1.40 18.22 5.84
N TRP A 32 2.20 17.45 6.58
CA TRP A 32 2.27 15.99 6.46
C TRP A 32 1.08 15.37 7.20
N LEU A 33 0.13 14.79 6.44
CA LEU A 33 -1.13 14.31 6.97
C LEU A 33 -1.11 12.83 7.34
N GLU A 34 -0.68 11.99 6.40
CA GLU A 34 -0.57 10.56 6.62
C GLU A 34 0.54 9.96 5.78
N SER A 35 1.04 8.83 6.22
CA SER A 35 2.08 8.12 5.47
C SER A 35 2.10 6.63 5.81
N ARG A 36 2.62 5.84 4.87
CA ARG A 36 2.95 4.44 5.07
C ARG A 36 4.30 4.19 4.47
N MET A 37 5.26 3.83 5.31
CA MET A 37 6.64 3.63 4.92
C MET A 37 7.16 2.35 5.53
N ALA A 38 8.04 1.66 4.81
CA ALA A 38 8.64 0.41 5.25
C ALA A 38 10.06 0.24 4.72
N ARG A 39 10.84 -0.49 5.47
CA ARG A 39 12.15 -0.98 5.01
C ARG A 39 12.00 -2.41 4.50
N MET A 40 12.60 -2.69 3.35
CA MET A 40 12.56 -4.01 2.76
C MET A 40 13.81 -4.24 1.92
N ALA A 41 14.52 -5.33 2.19
CA ALA A 41 15.72 -5.75 1.44
C ALA A 41 16.74 -4.61 1.25
N GLY A 42 16.99 -3.83 2.30
CA GLY A 42 17.96 -2.73 2.28
C GLY A 42 17.47 -1.45 1.63
N GLN A 43 16.22 -1.40 1.20
CA GLN A 43 15.57 -0.21 0.68
C GLN A 43 14.55 0.33 1.69
N PHE A 44 14.34 1.64 1.66
CA PHE A 44 13.29 2.29 2.42
C PHE A 44 12.35 3.00 1.44
N ALA A 45 11.06 2.68 1.47
CA ALA A 45 10.10 3.18 0.52
C ALA A 45 8.74 3.45 1.17
N GLY A 46 7.94 4.27 0.52
CA GLY A 46 6.59 4.51 0.98
C GLY A 46 5.84 5.59 0.22
N ILE A 47 4.65 5.84 0.70
CA ILE A 47 3.76 6.89 0.21
C ILE A 47 3.37 7.81 1.35
N LEU A 48 3.21 9.09 1.04
CA LEU A 48 2.72 10.07 2.00
C LEU A 48 1.78 11.07 1.34
N ARG A 49 0.83 11.54 2.12
CA ARG A 49 -0.11 12.58 1.71
C ARG A 49 0.25 13.88 2.42
N VAL A 50 0.35 14.94 1.64
CA VAL A 50 0.74 16.27 2.11
C VAL A 50 -0.19 17.31 1.49
N ASP A 51 -0.61 18.28 2.28
CA ASP A 51 -1.25 19.48 1.77
C ASP A 51 -0.22 20.61 1.69
N VAL A 52 -0.20 21.32 0.56
CA VAL A 52 0.70 22.45 0.36
C VAL A 52 -0.09 23.61 -0.29
N ALA A 53 0.27 24.83 0.07
CA ALA A 53 -0.32 26.01 -0.56
C ALA A 53 0.00 26.02 -2.06
N ASN A 54 -0.96 26.42 -2.88
CA ASN A 54 -0.84 26.36 -4.35
C ASN A 54 0.36 27.13 -4.88
N ASP A 55 0.71 28.25 -4.25
CA ASP A 55 1.87 29.08 -4.61
C ASP A 55 3.20 28.43 -4.25
N GLN A 56 3.23 27.43 -3.38
CA GLN A 56 4.43 26.70 -2.98
C GLN A 56 4.61 25.35 -3.72
N LEU A 57 3.60 24.95 -4.48
CA LEU A 57 3.58 23.64 -5.12
C LEU A 57 4.80 23.39 -6.02
N GLU A 58 5.09 24.32 -6.92
CA GLU A 58 6.18 24.16 -7.88
C GLU A 58 7.56 24.19 -7.19
N ALA A 59 7.73 25.10 -6.21
CA ALA A 59 8.97 25.15 -5.43
C ALA A 59 9.20 23.87 -4.65
N LEU A 60 8.15 23.30 -4.06
CA LEU A 60 8.22 22.01 -3.37
C LEU A 60 8.62 20.89 -4.32
N ARG A 61 8.02 20.82 -5.51
CA ARG A 61 8.36 19.81 -6.51
C ARG A 61 9.82 19.87 -6.92
N ILE A 62 10.33 21.07 -7.17
CA ILE A 62 11.74 21.29 -7.54
C ILE A 62 12.68 20.79 -6.43
N ASP A 63 12.40 21.13 -5.18
CA ASP A 63 13.23 20.69 -4.06
C ASP A 63 13.15 19.17 -3.81
N LEU A 64 11.97 18.57 -4.00
CA LEU A 64 11.82 17.12 -3.91
C LEU A 64 12.56 16.40 -5.05
N ASP A 65 12.50 16.92 -6.26
CA ASP A 65 13.27 16.38 -7.39
C ASP A 65 14.78 16.50 -7.13
N GLY A 66 15.22 17.54 -6.45
CA GLY A 66 16.61 17.74 -6.04
C GLY A 66 17.14 16.65 -5.10
N LEU A 67 16.29 15.94 -4.39
CA LEU A 67 16.70 14.83 -3.53
C LEU A 67 17.27 13.65 -4.32
N SER A 68 17.04 13.55 -5.63
CA SER A 68 17.61 12.53 -6.49
C SER A 68 19.14 12.55 -6.48
N ALA A 69 19.75 13.71 -6.30
CA ALA A 69 21.21 13.86 -6.15
C ALA A 69 21.75 13.16 -4.89
N GLN A 70 20.90 12.93 -3.89
CA GLN A 70 21.21 12.20 -2.66
C GLN A 70 20.78 10.72 -2.71
N GLY A 71 20.38 10.23 -3.88
CA GLY A 71 19.92 8.87 -4.06
C GLY A 71 18.48 8.62 -3.59
N ILE A 72 17.69 9.68 -3.37
CA ILE A 72 16.29 9.58 -2.96
C ILE A 72 15.41 9.84 -4.18
N ASN A 73 14.73 8.81 -4.64
CA ASN A 73 13.81 8.92 -5.77
C ASN A 73 12.42 9.30 -5.26
N VAL A 74 11.88 10.38 -5.81
CA VAL A 74 10.59 10.94 -5.40
C VAL A 74 9.70 11.09 -6.62
N GLN A 75 8.44 10.71 -6.50
CA GLN A 75 7.40 10.99 -7.48
C GLN A 75 6.26 11.73 -6.79
N VAL A 76 5.77 12.77 -7.43
CA VAL A 76 4.69 13.61 -6.90
C VAL A 76 3.49 13.51 -7.82
N ALA A 77 2.34 13.17 -7.23
CA ALA A 77 1.05 13.18 -7.92
C ALA A 77 0.10 14.15 -7.22
N ILE A 78 -0.60 14.95 -7.99
CA ILE A 78 -1.68 15.76 -7.46
C ILE A 78 -2.86 14.83 -7.21
N SER A 79 -3.31 14.77 -5.96
CA SER A 79 -4.47 13.96 -5.59
C SER A 79 -5.74 14.72 -5.95
N GLY A 80 -6.60 14.12 -6.78
CA GLY A 80 -7.97 14.58 -6.93
C GLY A 80 -8.80 14.13 -5.72
N GLN A 81 -9.82 14.90 -5.37
CA GLN A 81 -10.89 14.37 -4.53
C GLN A 81 -11.68 13.39 -5.41
N ALA A 82 -11.39 12.12 -5.29
CA ALA A 82 -12.31 11.12 -5.81
C ALA A 82 -13.49 11.08 -4.84
N ASP A 83 -14.69 11.35 -5.33
CA ASP A 83 -15.91 10.95 -4.64
C ASP A 83 -15.92 9.43 -4.61
N GLU A 84 -15.29 8.86 -3.60
CA GLU A 84 -15.32 7.42 -3.42
C GLU A 84 -16.73 7.02 -2.99
N PRO A 85 -17.38 6.12 -3.73
CA PRO A 85 -18.64 5.55 -3.26
C PRO A 85 -18.38 4.89 -1.90
N GLN A 86 -19.33 4.98 -1.00
CA GLN A 86 -19.23 4.36 0.32
C GLN A 86 -18.98 2.85 0.15
N GLN A 87 -17.74 2.43 0.37
CA GLN A 87 -17.34 1.04 0.33
C GLN A 87 -17.22 0.53 1.75
N ARG A 88 -17.67 -0.69 1.95
CA ARG A 88 -17.40 -1.43 3.17
C ARG A 88 -15.95 -1.92 3.10
N THR A 89 -15.20 -1.76 4.16
CA THR A 89 -13.82 -2.25 4.24
C THR A 89 -13.78 -3.58 4.96
N LEU A 90 -13.14 -4.56 4.35
CA LEU A 90 -12.91 -5.88 4.94
C LEU A 90 -11.43 -6.13 5.12
N GLN A 91 -11.08 -6.87 6.15
CA GLN A 91 -9.74 -7.41 6.32
C GLN A 91 -9.70 -8.84 5.80
N LEU A 92 -8.80 -9.10 4.87
CA LEU A 92 -8.50 -10.43 4.34
C LEU A 92 -7.21 -10.94 4.97
N THR A 93 -7.23 -12.17 5.47
CA THR A 93 -6.03 -12.87 5.90
C THR A 93 -5.96 -14.19 5.15
N LEU A 94 -4.80 -14.46 4.52
CA LEU A 94 -4.52 -15.69 3.78
C LEU A 94 -3.28 -16.36 4.33
N VAL A 95 -3.33 -17.69 4.41
CA VAL A 95 -2.16 -18.54 4.68
C VAL A 95 -2.19 -19.72 3.73
N ALA A 96 -1.08 -19.97 3.04
CA ALA A 96 -0.93 -21.10 2.11
C ALA A 96 0.52 -21.51 2.03
N ASN A 97 0.79 -22.67 1.46
CA ASN A 97 2.14 -23.02 1.05
C ASN A 97 2.62 -22.05 -0.04
N ASP A 98 3.85 -21.56 0.08
CA ASP A 98 4.38 -20.62 -0.90
C ASP A 98 4.59 -21.29 -2.25
N ARG A 99 4.20 -20.58 -3.30
CA ARG A 99 4.41 -20.98 -4.69
C ARG A 99 4.41 -19.77 -5.60
N ALA A 100 5.06 -19.88 -6.74
CA ALA A 100 5.04 -18.83 -7.75
C ALA A 100 3.62 -18.57 -8.24
N GLY A 101 3.26 -17.31 -8.39
CA GLY A 101 1.98 -16.88 -8.95
C GLY A 101 0.82 -16.79 -7.98
N ILE A 102 1.00 -17.08 -6.69
CA ILE A 102 -0.09 -17.05 -5.71
C ILE A 102 -0.72 -15.64 -5.59
N VAL A 103 0.08 -14.58 -5.55
CA VAL A 103 -0.42 -13.21 -5.48
C VAL A 103 -1.23 -12.86 -6.72
N HIS A 104 -0.76 -13.26 -7.89
CA HIS A 104 -1.47 -13.03 -9.15
C HIS A 104 -2.85 -13.70 -9.16
N GLU A 105 -2.91 -14.95 -8.73
CA GLU A 105 -4.17 -15.71 -8.69
C GLU A 105 -5.17 -15.13 -7.70
N VAL A 106 -4.71 -14.79 -6.50
CA VAL A 106 -5.55 -14.13 -5.49
C VAL A 106 -6.06 -12.77 -6.01
N SER A 107 -5.18 -11.94 -6.55
CA SER A 107 -5.55 -10.64 -7.09
C SER A 107 -6.55 -10.74 -8.24
N ARG A 108 -6.40 -11.76 -9.08
CA ARG A 108 -7.32 -12.01 -10.19
C ARG A 108 -8.73 -12.36 -9.69
N VAL A 109 -8.84 -13.17 -8.64
CA VAL A 109 -10.13 -13.48 -8.02
C VAL A 109 -10.78 -12.24 -7.44
N LEU A 110 -10.01 -11.43 -6.69
CA LEU A 110 -10.50 -10.17 -6.12
C LEU A 110 -11.02 -9.23 -7.22
N ALA A 111 -10.25 -9.04 -8.27
CA ALA A 111 -10.64 -8.18 -9.38
C ALA A 111 -11.90 -8.68 -10.10
N SER A 112 -12.04 -9.98 -10.29
CA SER A 112 -13.22 -10.57 -10.95
C SER A 112 -14.51 -10.40 -10.15
N HIS A 113 -14.41 -10.18 -8.85
CA HIS A 113 -15.54 -9.86 -7.97
C HIS A 113 -15.73 -8.36 -7.71
N GLY A 114 -15.02 -7.51 -8.44
CA GLY A 114 -15.10 -6.06 -8.29
C GLY A 114 -14.57 -5.53 -6.96
N VAL A 115 -13.67 -6.27 -6.33
CA VAL A 115 -13.08 -5.90 -5.04
C VAL A 115 -11.80 -5.10 -5.25
N ASN A 116 -11.70 -3.96 -4.59
CA ASN A 116 -10.52 -3.11 -4.60
C ASN A 116 -9.58 -3.46 -3.44
N VAL A 117 -8.29 -3.56 -3.73
CA VAL A 117 -7.26 -3.74 -2.69
C VAL A 117 -6.77 -2.37 -2.25
N GLU A 118 -7.05 -1.99 -1.01
CA GLU A 118 -6.62 -0.71 -0.44
C GLU A 118 -5.22 -0.79 0.16
N SER A 119 -4.87 -1.92 0.76
CA SER A 119 -3.52 -2.20 1.24
C SER A 119 -3.23 -3.68 1.18
N LEU A 120 -1.97 -4.03 1.01
CA LEU A 120 -1.52 -5.42 0.92
C LEU A 120 -0.16 -5.56 1.61
N GLU A 121 -0.08 -6.48 2.56
CA GLU A 121 1.16 -6.91 3.19
C GLU A 121 1.31 -8.41 2.98
N THR A 122 2.47 -8.84 2.51
CA THR A 122 2.76 -10.26 2.29
C THR A 122 4.11 -10.62 2.87
N GLU A 123 4.25 -11.85 3.33
CA GLU A 123 5.52 -12.40 3.79
C GLU A 123 5.58 -13.89 3.54
N CYS A 124 6.80 -14.42 3.41
CA CYS A 124 7.04 -15.86 3.40
C CYS A 124 7.85 -16.21 4.65
N THR A 125 7.33 -17.14 5.43
CA THR A 125 7.98 -17.59 6.67
C THR A 125 8.11 -19.11 6.70
N PRO A 126 9.17 -19.68 7.33
CA PRO A 126 9.25 -21.12 7.49
C PRO A 126 8.06 -21.66 8.26
N ALA A 127 7.51 -22.79 7.83
CA ALA A 127 6.46 -23.49 8.57
C ALA A 127 7.05 -24.05 9.89
N PRO A 128 6.27 -24.09 11.00
CA PRO A 128 6.81 -24.43 12.31
C PRO A 128 7.43 -25.82 12.43
N MET A 129 7.03 -26.78 11.61
CA MET A 129 7.42 -28.19 11.74
C MET A 129 7.94 -28.78 10.41
N SER A 130 8.21 -27.95 9.41
CA SER A 130 8.69 -28.42 8.12
C SER A 130 9.68 -27.43 7.50
N ALA A 131 10.38 -27.85 6.45
CA ALA A 131 11.27 -26.97 5.69
C ALA A 131 10.53 -26.12 4.66
N ASP A 132 9.21 -26.28 4.55
CA ASP A 132 8.40 -25.56 3.59
C ASP A 132 8.18 -24.11 4.02
N LEU A 133 8.05 -23.23 3.03
CA LEU A 133 7.70 -21.84 3.27
C LEU A 133 6.19 -21.66 3.25
N LEU A 134 5.69 -20.90 4.23
CA LEU A 134 4.30 -20.44 4.23
C LEU A 134 4.23 -19.03 3.67
N PHE A 135 3.33 -18.83 2.73
CA PHE A 135 2.92 -17.53 2.25
C PHE A 135 1.81 -17.01 3.14
N LYS A 136 2.00 -15.80 3.66
CA LYS A 136 0.99 -15.10 4.46
C LYS A 136 0.69 -13.77 3.83
N ALA A 137 -0.59 -13.44 3.72
CA ALA A 137 -1.05 -12.16 3.21
C ALA A 137 -2.09 -11.54 4.12
N ARG A 138 -1.99 -10.24 4.29
CA ARG A 138 -2.99 -9.43 4.98
C ARG A 138 -3.34 -8.26 4.07
N ALA A 139 -4.62 -8.06 3.81
CA ALA A 139 -5.08 -7.01 2.92
C ALA A 139 -6.30 -6.30 3.51
N LEU A 140 -6.40 -5.01 3.23
CA LEU A 140 -7.64 -4.27 3.39
C LEU A 140 -8.32 -4.18 2.04
N LEU A 141 -9.60 -4.54 2.00
CA LEU A 141 -10.38 -4.65 0.78
C LEU A 141 -11.55 -3.68 0.83
N GLY A 142 -11.74 -2.93 -0.25
CA GLY A 142 -12.95 -2.14 -0.47
C GLY A 142 -13.98 -2.96 -1.25
N VAL A 143 -15.15 -3.16 -0.67
CA VAL A 143 -16.22 -3.93 -1.29
C VAL A 143 -17.49 -3.09 -1.40
N TYR A 144 -18.25 -3.33 -2.46
CA TYR A 144 -19.54 -2.68 -2.67
C TYR A 144 -20.65 -3.44 -1.94
N PRO A 145 -21.79 -2.78 -1.62
CA PRO A 145 -22.90 -3.46 -0.94
C PRO A 145 -23.45 -4.68 -1.69
N GLN A 146 -23.35 -4.68 -3.03
CA GLN A 146 -23.80 -5.78 -3.88
C GLN A 146 -22.81 -6.92 -4.03
N THR A 147 -21.59 -6.80 -3.48
CA THR A 147 -20.58 -7.85 -3.58
C THR A 147 -21.00 -9.08 -2.80
N ASP A 148 -21.00 -10.24 -3.47
CA ASP A 148 -21.30 -11.52 -2.84
C ASP A 148 -20.05 -12.04 -2.11
N LEU A 149 -20.01 -11.88 -0.81
CA LEU A 149 -18.85 -12.25 0.01
C LEU A 149 -18.69 -13.77 0.13
N ASP A 150 -19.78 -14.52 0.11
CA ASP A 150 -19.70 -15.97 0.17
C ASP A 150 -19.11 -16.54 -1.13
N ALA A 151 -19.52 -16.01 -2.28
CA ALA A 151 -18.96 -16.38 -3.57
C ALA A 151 -17.47 -16.00 -3.66
N LEU A 152 -17.10 -14.83 -3.13
CA LEU A 152 -15.70 -14.41 -3.07
C LEU A 152 -14.86 -15.37 -2.23
N ARG A 153 -15.33 -15.70 -1.05
CA ARG A 153 -14.63 -16.64 -0.15
C ARG A 153 -14.45 -18.00 -0.81
N ASP A 154 -15.51 -18.54 -1.40
CA ASP A 154 -15.47 -19.83 -2.10
C ASP A 154 -14.47 -19.81 -3.26
N ALA A 155 -14.45 -18.73 -4.04
CA ALA A 155 -13.51 -18.58 -5.15
C ALA A 155 -12.05 -18.52 -4.68
N LEU A 156 -11.78 -17.86 -3.54
CA LEU A 156 -10.45 -17.84 -2.94
C LEU A 156 -10.04 -19.21 -2.42
N GLU A 157 -10.92 -19.89 -1.68
CA GLU A 157 -10.64 -21.21 -1.10
C GLU A 157 -10.42 -22.28 -2.17
N ASN A 158 -11.02 -22.11 -3.35
CA ASN A 158 -10.87 -23.04 -4.47
C ASN A 158 -9.57 -22.84 -5.28
N LEU A 159 -8.75 -21.83 -4.96
CA LEU A 159 -7.47 -21.62 -5.65
C LEU A 159 -6.48 -22.74 -5.38
N THR A 160 -6.42 -23.23 -4.14
CA THR A 160 -5.60 -24.37 -3.74
C THR A 160 -6.25 -25.09 -2.57
N ASP A 161 -5.92 -26.36 -2.39
CA ASP A 161 -6.47 -27.19 -1.30
C ASP A 161 -5.96 -26.77 0.08
N ASP A 162 -4.82 -26.08 0.15
CA ASP A 162 -4.15 -25.70 1.39
C ASP A 162 -4.38 -24.24 1.79
N LEU A 163 -5.17 -23.49 1.03
CA LEU A 163 -5.40 -22.07 1.30
C LEU A 163 -6.40 -21.87 2.44
N MET A 164 -5.94 -21.20 3.49
CA MET A 164 -6.79 -20.76 4.59
C MET A 164 -7.16 -19.30 4.36
N VAL A 165 -8.46 -19.02 4.33
CA VAL A 165 -9.01 -17.67 4.07
C VAL A 165 -9.83 -17.21 5.24
N GLU A 166 -9.57 -15.99 5.69
CA GLU A 166 -10.37 -15.32 6.71
C GLU A 166 -10.76 -13.93 6.22
N LEU A 167 -12.06 -13.64 6.23
CA LEU A 167 -12.62 -12.34 5.88
C LEU A 167 -13.39 -11.79 7.09
N GLN A 168 -13.03 -10.58 7.52
CA GLN A 168 -13.64 -9.91 8.67
C GLN A 168 -13.92 -8.45 8.33
N ASP A 169 -14.88 -7.85 9.03
CA ASP A 169 -15.03 -6.40 8.96
C ASP A 169 -13.80 -5.70 9.55
N ALA A 170 -13.32 -4.68 8.85
CA ALA A 170 -12.21 -3.87 9.31
C ALA A 170 -12.75 -2.65 10.06
N ASP A 171 -12.98 -2.80 11.37
CA ASP A 171 -13.41 -1.70 12.27
C ASP A 171 -12.25 -1.20 13.12
#